data_08c75cb87582ba944c3637415e879d75
#
_entry.id   08c75cb87582ba944c3637415e879d75
#
_cell.length_a   1.000
_cell.length_b   1.000
_cell.length_c   1.000
_cell.angle_alpha   90.00
_cell.angle_beta   90.00
_cell.angle_gamma   90.00
#
_symmetry.space_group_name_H-M   'P 1'
#
loop_
_entity.id
_entity.type
_entity.pdbx_description
1 polymer ?
#
loop_
_entity_poly.entity_id
_entity_poly.type
_entity_poly.pdbx_seq_one_letter_code
_entity_poly.pdbx_strand_id
1 'polypeptide(L)'
;LGDVYKRQEYRGECFGNPGDFEGAMRHHMTRFMTSSLQCAMNELSNHDHSRFLTRTNKKVGRAEQLGTDAAGRGINKGVMKEAVVFQMTWPGAPTLYYGDEAGQVGFTDPDNRRTYPWGSEDMDLLNFHREMIRIHKEHEAFKTGSIQFVWGEYNFLCYARYNRREHFLVVLNNDAVSRSVEMVVWPVGLPKECELEQIMYSHEGGFSTNPVTYEVKGGKLNITLTEFSAVVLRLKETSGEVLPELSLI
;
A
#
# COMPACT_ATOMS: atom_id res chain seq x y z
N LEU A 1 -0.06 -0.46 -10.81
CA LEU A 1 -1.04 -1.53 -10.48
C LEU A 1 -2.22 -1.56 -11.43
N GLY A 2 -2.69 -0.42 -11.97
CA GLY A 2 -3.82 -0.36 -12.91
C GLY A 2 -3.51 -0.93 -14.29
N ASP A 3 -2.30 -0.74 -14.77
CA ASP A 3 -1.91 -1.07 -16.16
C ASP A 3 -1.54 -2.55 -16.39
N VAL A 4 -1.33 -3.32 -15.34
CA VAL A 4 -1.04 -4.76 -15.43
C VAL A 4 -2.25 -5.55 -15.97
N TYR A 5 -3.44 -4.97 -15.91
CA TYR A 5 -4.69 -5.61 -16.30
C TYR A 5 -5.42 -4.81 -17.37
N LYS A 6 -4.95 -4.92 -18.61
CA LYS A 6 -5.65 -4.41 -19.81
C LYS A 6 -7.07 -4.97 -20.01
N ARG A 7 -7.49 -5.88 -19.15
CA ARG A 7 -8.86 -6.37 -19.06
C ARG A 7 -9.27 -6.28 -17.60
N GLN A 8 -10.29 -5.55 -17.30
CA GLN A 8 -10.88 -5.31 -15.98
C GLN A 8 -11.46 -6.58 -15.33
N GLU A 9 -10.96 -7.73 -15.69
CA GLU A 9 -11.43 -9.00 -15.17
C GLU A 9 -10.61 -9.36 -13.94
N TYR A 10 -11.29 -9.61 -12.85
CA TYR A 10 -10.73 -10.27 -11.70
C TYR A 10 -10.13 -11.61 -12.11
N ARG A 11 -8.82 -11.75 -11.99
CA ARG A 11 -8.18 -13.04 -12.07
C ARG A 11 -8.29 -13.73 -10.72
N GLY A 12 -9.38 -14.45 -10.52
CA GLY A 12 -9.65 -15.13 -9.26
C GLY A 12 -8.53 -16.07 -8.82
N GLU A 13 -7.82 -16.67 -9.78
CA GLU A 13 -6.69 -17.57 -9.55
C GLU A 13 -5.46 -16.90 -8.93
N CYS A 14 -5.27 -15.60 -9.16
CA CYS A 14 -4.14 -14.83 -8.60
C CYS A 14 -4.52 -14.06 -7.34
N PHE A 15 -5.78 -14.08 -6.96
CA PHE A 15 -6.27 -13.29 -5.84
C PHE A 15 -5.71 -13.79 -4.52
N GLY A 16 -5.09 -12.87 -3.77
CA GLY A 16 -4.49 -13.17 -2.47
C GLY A 16 -3.16 -13.91 -2.51
N ASN A 17 -2.63 -14.27 -3.70
CA ASN A 17 -1.36 -14.95 -3.84
C ASN A 17 -0.20 -13.94 -3.85
N PRO A 18 0.62 -13.86 -2.78
CA PRO A 18 1.72 -12.90 -2.71
C PRO A 18 2.85 -13.22 -3.67
N GLY A 19 3.05 -14.49 -4.03
CA GLY A 19 4.08 -14.91 -4.98
C GLY A 19 3.78 -14.43 -6.40
N ASP A 20 2.52 -14.52 -6.83
CA ASP A 20 2.10 -14.00 -8.14
C ASP A 20 2.21 -12.47 -8.17
N PHE A 21 1.84 -11.80 -7.06
CA PHE A 21 1.98 -10.36 -6.93
C PHE A 21 3.46 -9.94 -7.00
N GLU A 22 4.32 -10.54 -6.19
CA GLU A 22 5.77 -10.26 -6.18
C GLU A 22 6.38 -10.52 -7.55
N GLY A 23 6.06 -11.66 -8.17
CA GLY A 23 6.55 -12.03 -9.50
C GLY A 23 6.15 -11.01 -10.57
N ALA A 24 4.90 -10.56 -10.58
CA ALA A 24 4.40 -9.54 -11.50
C ALA A 24 5.11 -8.20 -11.28
N MET A 25 5.25 -7.75 -10.03
CA MET A 25 5.91 -6.49 -9.71
C MET A 25 7.40 -6.52 -10.08
N ARG A 26 8.12 -7.59 -9.74
CA ARG A 26 9.52 -7.76 -10.13
C ARG A 26 9.68 -7.76 -11.66
N HIS A 27 8.82 -8.48 -12.39
CA HIS A 27 8.86 -8.52 -13.85
C HIS A 27 8.71 -7.13 -14.48
N HIS A 28 7.80 -6.30 -13.95
CA HIS A 28 7.62 -4.94 -14.47
C HIS A 28 8.75 -4.01 -14.05
N MET A 29 9.17 -4.05 -12.81
CA MET A 29 10.27 -3.20 -12.29
C MET A 29 11.59 -3.44 -13.01
N THR A 30 11.94 -4.68 -13.34
CA THR A 30 13.19 -5.01 -14.04
C THR A 30 13.27 -4.53 -15.49
N ARG A 31 12.15 -4.06 -16.05
CA ARG A 31 12.11 -3.48 -17.41
C ARG A 31 12.45 -2.00 -17.44
N PHE A 32 12.54 -1.36 -16.29
CA PHE A 32 12.86 0.06 -16.16
C PHE A 32 14.27 0.25 -15.61
N MET A 33 14.96 1.25 -16.10
CA MET A 33 16.11 1.80 -15.40
C MET A 33 15.65 2.40 -14.08
N THR A 34 16.49 2.39 -13.06
CA THR A 34 16.12 2.88 -11.71
C THR A 34 15.54 4.29 -11.72
N SER A 35 16.16 5.21 -12.48
CA SER A 35 15.66 6.58 -12.62
C SER A 35 14.28 6.66 -13.26
N SER A 36 14.01 5.81 -14.25
CA SER A 36 12.68 5.74 -14.89
C SER A 36 11.64 5.12 -13.98
N LEU A 37 12.03 4.10 -13.20
CA LEU A 37 11.16 3.49 -12.20
C LEU A 37 10.74 4.49 -11.12
N GLN A 38 11.68 5.32 -10.64
CA GLN A 38 11.42 6.36 -9.64
C GLN A 38 10.46 7.44 -10.13
N CYS A 39 10.34 7.62 -11.44
CA CYS A 39 9.41 8.57 -12.07
C CYS A 39 8.13 7.90 -12.63
N ALA A 40 8.04 6.57 -12.56
CA ALA A 40 6.87 5.84 -13.07
C ALA A 40 5.64 6.16 -12.22
N MET A 41 4.51 6.42 -12.89
CA MET A 41 3.25 6.75 -12.22
C MET A 41 2.72 5.54 -11.43
N ASN A 42 2.57 5.71 -10.12
CA ASN A 42 1.86 4.77 -9.25
C ASN A 42 0.42 5.26 -9.11
N GLU A 43 -0.49 4.70 -9.89
CA GLU A 43 -1.90 5.07 -9.85
C GLU A 43 -2.78 3.90 -9.43
N LEU A 44 -3.85 4.17 -8.67
CA LEU A 44 -4.88 3.22 -8.33
C LEU A 44 -6.06 3.30 -9.30
N SER A 45 -6.39 4.49 -9.76
CA SER A 45 -7.45 4.76 -10.72
C SER A 45 -6.96 5.68 -11.84
N ASN A 46 -7.62 5.60 -12.99
CA ASN A 46 -7.45 6.53 -14.09
C ASN A 46 -8.77 6.69 -14.87
N HIS A 47 -8.73 7.47 -15.96
CA HIS A 47 -9.90 7.80 -16.76
C HIS A 47 -10.46 6.64 -17.60
N ASP A 48 -9.75 5.50 -17.73
CA ASP A 48 -10.17 4.35 -18.54
C ASP A 48 -10.76 3.21 -17.70
N HIS A 49 -10.37 3.14 -16.41
CA HIS A 49 -10.73 2.03 -15.54
C HIS A 49 -11.76 2.42 -14.47
N SER A 50 -12.46 1.44 -13.94
CA SER A 50 -13.29 1.64 -12.75
C SER A 50 -12.45 2.22 -11.62
N ARG A 51 -13.05 3.10 -10.81
CA ARG A 51 -12.42 3.62 -9.60
C ARG A 51 -11.95 2.48 -8.70
N PHE A 52 -10.78 2.63 -8.07
CA PHE A 52 -10.23 1.56 -7.23
C PHE A 52 -11.19 1.23 -6.08
N LEU A 53 -11.80 2.24 -5.45
CA LEU A 53 -12.77 2.03 -4.39
C LEU A 53 -13.97 1.17 -4.87
N THR A 54 -14.46 1.38 -6.09
CA THR A 54 -15.49 0.52 -6.70
C THR A 54 -14.98 -0.91 -6.87
N ARG A 55 -13.73 -1.09 -7.30
CA ARG A 55 -13.15 -2.43 -7.49
C ARG A 55 -13.03 -3.23 -6.20
N THR A 56 -13.00 -2.57 -5.04
CA THR A 56 -12.99 -3.26 -3.74
C THR A 56 -14.25 -4.08 -3.48
N ASN A 57 -15.37 -3.77 -4.17
CA ASN A 57 -16.62 -4.52 -4.05
C ASN A 57 -16.65 -5.82 -4.88
N LYS A 58 -15.59 -6.10 -5.63
CA LYS A 58 -15.41 -7.29 -6.48
C LYS A 58 -16.49 -7.48 -7.56
N LYS A 59 -17.20 -6.41 -7.95
CA LYS A 59 -18.20 -6.44 -9.03
C LYS A 59 -17.56 -5.97 -10.33
N VAL A 60 -17.77 -6.75 -11.37
CA VAL A 60 -17.36 -6.43 -12.75
C VAL A 60 -18.60 -6.04 -13.54
N GLY A 61 -18.55 -4.96 -14.29
CA GLY A 61 -19.64 -4.51 -15.14
C GLY A 61 -19.59 -3.03 -15.44
N ARG A 62 -20.66 -2.54 -16.05
CA ARG A 62 -20.82 -1.14 -16.43
C ARG A 62 -22.07 -0.55 -15.77
N ALA A 63 -22.07 0.77 -15.59
CA ALA A 63 -23.20 1.49 -15.03
C ALA A 63 -24.52 1.27 -15.81
N GLU A 64 -24.44 1.12 -17.12
CA GLU A 64 -25.59 0.84 -18.00
C GLU A 64 -26.27 -0.48 -17.66
N GLN A 65 -25.53 -1.47 -17.18
CA GLN A 65 -26.05 -2.81 -16.86
C GLN A 65 -26.43 -2.95 -15.39
N LEU A 66 -25.64 -2.36 -14.49
CA LEU A 66 -25.76 -2.56 -13.04
C LEU A 66 -26.44 -1.39 -12.32
N GLY A 67 -26.55 -0.23 -12.99
CA GLY A 67 -26.95 1.03 -12.39
C GLY A 67 -25.78 1.73 -11.71
N THR A 68 -25.78 3.06 -11.74
CA THR A 68 -24.69 3.91 -11.18
C THR A 68 -24.47 3.71 -9.69
N ASP A 69 -25.55 3.42 -8.92
CA ASP A 69 -25.50 3.21 -7.48
C ASP A 69 -24.76 1.92 -7.10
N ALA A 70 -24.72 0.94 -8.00
CA ALA A 70 -24.03 -0.32 -7.76
C ALA A 70 -22.52 -0.15 -7.59
N ALA A 71 -21.93 0.93 -8.13
CA ALA A 71 -20.53 1.24 -7.99
C ALA A 71 -20.08 1.47 -6.53
N GLY A 72 -21.01 1.96 -5.68
CA GLY A 72 -20.74 2.23 -4.26
C GLY A 72 -21.22 1.15 -3.30
N ARG A 73 -21.90 0.10 -3.78
CA ARG A 73 -22.45 -0.93 -2.90
C ARG A 73 -21.42 -2.00 -2.57
N GLY A 74 -21.16 -2.20 -1.27
CA GLY A 74 -20.23 -3.22 -0.77
C GLY A 74 -18.76 -2.90 -1.03
N ILE A 75 -18.44 -1.62 -1.15
CA ILE A 75 -17.04 -1.14 -1.16
C ILE A 75 -16.37 -1.42 0.18
N ASN A 76 -15.04 -1.60 0.16
CA ASN A 76 -14.24 -1.82 1.35
C ASN A 76 -13.18 -0.70 1.47
N LYS A 77 -13.35 0.16 2.48
CA LYS A 77 -12.41 1.26 2.74
C LYS A 77 -11.09 0.79 3.33
N GLY A 78 -11.06 -0.36 4.03
CA GLY A 78 -9.82 -0.97 4.51
C GLY A 78 -8.91 -1.33 3.34
N VAL A 79 -9.44 -2.04 2.35
CA VAL A 79 -8.71 -2.38 1.11
C VAL A 79 -8.27 -1.12 0.35
N MET A 80 -9.11 -0.08 0.31
CA MET A 80 -8.70 1.21 -0.29
C MET A 80 -7.51 1.81 0.44
N LYS A 81 -7.53 1.85 1.77
CA LYS A 81 -6.43 2.39 2.58
C LYS A 81 -5.16 1.56 2.44
N GLU A 82 -5.24 0.23 2.42
CA GLU A 82 -4.09 -0.64 2.12
C GLU A 82 -3.46 -0.28 0.77
N ALA A 83 -4.28 -0.12 -0.26
CA ALA A 83 -3.80 0.24 -1.59
C ALA A 83 -3.14 1.62 -1.61
N VAL A 84 -3.65 2.59 -0.85
CA VAL A 84 -3.03 3.92 -0.71
C VAL A 84 -1.71 3.84 0.05
N VAL A 85 -1.62 3.03 1.13
CA VAL A 85 -0.34 2.76 1.80
C VAL A 85 0.67 2.21 0.79
N PHE A 86 0.26 1.20 0.01
CA PHE A 86 1.09 0.63 -1.03
C PHE A 86 1.50 1.68 -2.07
N GLN A 87 0.57 2.47 -2.62
CA GLN A 87 0.81 3.52 -3.60
C GLN A 87 1.85 4.53 -3.13
N MET A 88 1.75 4.97 -1.87
CA MET A 88 2.59 6.02 -1.29
C MET A 88 3.95 5.50 -0.81
N THR A 89 4.12 4.20 -0.65
CA THR A 89 5.37 3.62 -0.17
C THR A 89 6.11 2.78 -1.22
N TRP A 90 5.48 2.45 -2.36
CA TRP A 90 6.10 1.73 -3.47
C TRP A 90 7.03 2.64 -4.30
N PRO A 91 8.12 2.12 -4.93
CA PRO A 91 8.94 2.91 -5.85
C PRO A 91 8.13 3.49 -7.00
N GLY A 92 8.28 4.80 -7.26
CA GLY A 92 7.59 5.52 -8.32
C GLY A 92 7.07 6.87 -7.84
N ALA A 93 6.31 7.54 -8.70
CA ALA A 93 5.65 8.81 -8.41
C ALA A 93 4.16 8.56 -8.08
N PRO A 94 3.75 8.66 -6.82
CA PRO A 94 2.34 8.52 -6.46
C PRO A 94 1.47 9.50 -7.24
N THR A 95 0.49 8.99 -7.96
CA THR A 95 -0.38 9.77 -8.84
C THR A 95 -1.84 9.53 -8.44
N LEU A 96 -2.52 10.58 -8.04
CA LEU A 96 -3.94 10.52 -7.67
C LEU A 96 -4.81 10.85 -8.88
N TYR A 97 -5.78 9.99 -9.16
CA TYR A 97 -6.90 10.36 -10.01
C TYR A 97 -7.92 11.10 -9.16
N TYR A 98 -8.29 12.32 -9.56
CA TYR A 98 -9.14 13.20 -8.77
C TYR A 98 -10.37 12.50 -8.20
N GLY A 99 -10.67 12.75 -6.94
CA GLY A 99 -11.82 12.18 -6.24
C GLY A 99 -11.58 10.83 -5.59
N ASP A 100 -10.47 10.11 -5.88
CA ASP A 100 -10.13 8.88 -5.15
C ASP A 100 -9.92 9.21 -3.66
N GLU A 101 -9.28 10.34 -3.37
CA GLU A 101 -9.09 10.86 -2.02
C GLU A 101 -10.40 11.26 -1.33
N ALA A 102 -11.41 11.59 -2.10
CA ALA A 102 -12.74 12.00 -1.61
C ALA A 102 -13.73 10.83 -1.53
N GLY A 103 -13.28 9.59 -1.77
CA GLY A 103 -14.14 8.41 -1.73
C GLY A 103 -15.03 8.25 -2.95
N GLN A 104 -14.64 8.84 -4.08
CA GLN A 104 -15.44 8.75 -5.31
C GLN A 104 -15.45 7.32 -5.85
N VAL A 105 -16.63 6.88 -6.26
CA VAL A 105 -16.89 5.59 -6.89
C VAL A 105 -17.30 5.77 -8.35
N GLY A 106 -17.14 4.75 -9.16
CA GLY A 106 -17.58 4.72 -10.56
C GLY A 106 -17.07 3.48 -11.27
N PHE A 107 -17.90 2.92 -12.15
CA PHE A 107 -17.49 1.89 -13.09
C PHE A 107 -16.60 2.49 -14.18
N THR A 108 -16.30 1.75 -15.23
CA THR A 108 -15.50 2.25 -16.35
C THR A 108 -16.09 3.49 -17.01
N ASP A 109 -15.29 4.15 -17.85
CA ASP A 109 -15.72 5.29 -18.64
C ASP A 109 -17.13 5.07 -19.25
N PRO A 110 -18.04 6.07 -19.12
CA PRO A 110 -17.85 7.41 -18.57
C PRO A 110 -18.11 7.54 -17.06
N ASP A 111 -18.57 6.49 -16.37
CA ASP A 111 -19.05 6.55 -14.98
C ASP A 111 -17.92 6.85 -13.96
N ASN A 112 -16.67 6.53 -14.26
CA ASN A 112 -15.52 6.90 -13.43
C ASN A 112 -15.16 8.40 -13.48
N ARG A 113 -15.75 9.17 -14.39
CA ARG A 113 -15.51 10.61 -14.59
C ARG A 113 -16.59 11.50 -13.94
N ARG A 114 -17.21 11.03 -12.86
CA ARG A 114 -18.19 11.81 -12.09
C ARG A 114 -17.56 13.11 -11.60
N THR A 115 -18.37 14.14 -11.40
CA THR A 115 -17.91 15.41 -10.81
C THR A 115 -17.37 15.19 -9.40
N TYR A 116 -16.38 16.00 -9.01
CA TYR A 116 -15.84 15.96 -7.66
C TYR A 116 -16.93 16.25 -6.63
N PRO A 117 -17.03 15.50 -5.52
CA PRO A 117 -18.11 15.60 -4.55
C PRO A 117 -17.90 16.78 -3.57
N TRP A 118 -17.82 18.00 -4.07
CA TRP A 118 -17.61 19.20 -3.26
C TRP A 118 -18.63 19.33 -2.11
N GLY A 119 -18.12 19.40 -0.87
CA GLY A 119 -18.91 19.51 0.35
C GLY A 119 -19.55 18.17 0.80
N SER A 120 -19.23 17.06 0.13
CA SER A 120 -19.68 15.71 0.45
C SER A 120 -18.55 14.69 0.38
N GLU A 121 -17.31 15.17 0.57
CA GLU A 121 -16.12 14.35 0.57
C GLU A 121 -16.14 13.32 1.72
N ASP A 122 -15.65 12.12 1.46
CA ASP A 122 -15.35 11.18 2.53
C ASP A 122 -14.13 11.68 3.33
N MET A 123 -14.40 12.34 4.45
CA MET A 123 -13.37 13.00 5.26
C MET A 123 -12.39 12.02 5.88
N ASP A 124 -12.75 10.76 6.12
CA ASP A 124 -11.83 9.74 6.59
C ASP A 124 -10.78 9.41 5.52
N LEU A 125 -11.24 9.13 4.29
CA LEU A 125 -10.32 8.88 3.17
C LEU A 125 -9.50 10.12 2.81
N LEU A 126 -10.11 11.30 2.81
CA LEU A 126 -9.42 12.55 2.48
C LEU A 126 -8.27 12.84 3.47
N ASN A 127 -8.55 12.74 4.76
CA ASN A 127 -7.53 12.97 5.80
C ASN A 127 -6.46 11.86 5.77
N PHE A 128 -6.85 10.62 5.49
CA PHE A 128 -5.91 9.53 5.33
C PHE A 128 -4.94 9.77 4.15
N HIS A 129 -5.44 10.19 2.99
CA HIS A 129 -4.58 10.54 1.84
C HIS A 129 -3.63 11.70 2.17
N ARG A 130 -4.12 12.74 2.84
CA ARG A 130 -3.28 13.87 3.29
C ARG A 130 -2.13 13.39 4.16
N GLU A 131 -2.43 12.50 5.10
CA GLU A 131 -1.43 11.98 6.01
C GLU A 131 -0.42 11.07 5.29
N MET A 132 -0.87 10.19 4.42
CA MET A 132 0.02 9.35 3.62
C MET A 132 0.91 10.15 2.66
N ILE A 133 0.38 11.23 2.07
CA ILE A 133 1.16 12.17 1.26
C ILE A 133 2.22 12.87 2.13
N ARG A 134 1.87 13.29 3.35
CA ARG A 134 2.83 13.87 4.30
C ARG A 134 3.97 12.89 4.59
N ILE A 135 3.64 11.66 4.97
CA ILE A 135 4.61 10.58 5.23
C ILE A 135 5.51 10.34 4.01
N HIS A 136 4.94 10.22 2.80
CA HIS A 136 5.72 10.05 1.58
C HIS A 136 6.71 11.20 1.35
N LYS A 137 6.28 12.45 1.58
CA LYS A 137 7.13 13.64 1.37
C LYS A 137 8.22 13.79 2.41
N GLU A 138 7.98 13.39 3.64
CA GLU A 138 8.94 13.51 4.74
C GLU A 138 10.07 12.49 4.66
N HIS A 139 9.84 11.32 4.05
CA HIS A 139 10.79 10.21 4.06
C HIS A 139 11.40 9.95 2.68
N GLU A 140 12.73 10.17 2.58
CA GLU A 140 13.48 9.96 1.35
C GLU A 140 13.48 8.49 0.90
N ALA A 141 13.42 7.54 1.83
CA ALA A 141 13.36 6.12 1.52
C ALA A 141 12.14 5.74 0.67
N PHE A 142 11.02 6.45 0.76
CA PHE A 142 9.85 6.20 -0.09
C PHE A 142 10.01 6.77 -1.50
N LYS A 143 10.84 7.80 -1.69
CA LYS A 143 11.09 8.43 -2.99
C LYS A 143 12.17 7.70 -3.78
N THR A 144 13.35 7.54 -3.19
CA THR A 144 14.54 7.04 -3.90
C THR A 144 15.15 5.78 -3.27
N GLY A 145 14.61 5.31 -2.14
CA GLY A 145 15.14 4.15 -1.42
C GLY A 145 14.92 2.82 -2.14
N SER A 146 15.69 1.84 -1.72
CA SER A 146 15.58 0.46 -2.16
C SER A 146 14.29 -0.20 -1.66
N ILE A 147 13.88 -1.27 -2.33
CA ILE A 147 12.75 -2.10 -1.93
C ILE A 147 13.19 -3.56 -1.88
N GLN A 148 12.70 -4.28 -0.87
CA GLN A 148 12.89 -5.72 -0.76
C GLN A 148 11.65 -6.38 -0.15
N PHE A 149 11.17 -7.48 -0.74
CA PHE A 149 10.13 -8.30 -0.14
C PHE A 149 10.69 -9.03 1.08
N VAL A 150 9.90 -9.08 2.15
CA VAL A 150 10.27 -9.66 3.45
C VAL A 150 9.49 -10.95 3.71
N TRP A 151 8.17 -10.89 3.51
CA TRP A 151 7.27 -11.98 3.82
C TRP A 151 6.05 -11.98 2.92
N GLY A 152 5.56 -13.16 2.55
CA GLY A 152 4.33 -13.31 1.79
C GLY A 152 3.60 -14.59 2.17
N GLU A 153 2.36 -14.44 2.62
CA GLU A 153 1.37 -15.50 2.80
C GLU A 153 0.09 -15.10 2.06
N TYR A 154 -0.85 -16.04 1.91
CA TYR A 154 -2.13 -15.73 1.27
C TYR A 154 -2.80 -14.53 1.96
N ASN A 155 -3.12 -13.49 1.19
CA ASN A 155 -3.67 -12.20 1.65
C ASN A 155 -2.79 -11.41 2.64
N PHE A 156 -1.54 -11.78 2.88
CA PHE A 156 -0.64 -11.07 3.79
C PHE A 156 0.70 -10.79 3.11
N LEU A 157 1.17 -9.55 3.19
CA LEU A 157 2.40 -9.11 2.52
C LEU A 157 3.22 -8.20 3.42
N CYS A 158 4.53 -8.39 3.43
CA CYS A 158 5.48 -7.46 4.02
C CYS A 158 6.63 -7.16 3.05
N TYR A 159 6.98 -5.88 2.92
CA TYR A 159 8.16 -5.43 2.22
C TYR A 159 8.88 -4.33 3.00
N ALA A 160 10.18 -4.21 2.76
CA ALA A 160 11.02 -3.15 3.32
C ALA A 160 11.23 -2.04 2.28
N ARG A 161 11.29 -0.79 2.76
CA ARG A 161 11.79 0.38 2.05
C ARG A 161 12.92 0.99 2.86
N TYR A 162 14.07 1.20 2.26
CA TYR A 162 15.23 1.67 3.01
C TYR A 162 16.24 2.45 2.15
N ASN A 163 16.99 3.27 2.82
CA ASN A 163 18.20 3.93 2.33
C ASN A 163 19.27 3.92 3.45
N ARG A 164 20.33 4.69 3.31
CA ARG A 164 21.40 4.75 4.32
C ARG A 164 20.97 5.38 5.66
N ARG A 165 19.83 6.07 5.73
CA ARG A 165 19.38 6.83 6.91
C ARG A 165 18.09 6.33 7.49
N GLU A 166 17.26 5.70 6.69
CA GLU A 166 15.91 5.34 7.05
C GLU A 166 15.63 3.89 6.67
N HIS A 167 14.88 3.20 7.52
CA HIS A 167 14.46 1.83 7.29
C HIS A 167 13.00 1.65 7.72
N PHE A 168 12.18 1.14 6.80
CA PHE A 168 10.76 0.92 7.01
C PHE A 168 10.38 -0.51 6.67
N LEU A 169 9.43 -1.05 7.43
CA LEU A 169 8.63 -2.20 7.06
C LEU A 169 7.20 -1.74 6.77
N VAL A 170 6.64 -2.18 5.65
CA VAL A 170 5.25 -2.00 5.29
C VAL A 170 4.58 -3.35 5.31
N VAL A 171 3.56 -3.50 6.15
CA VAL A 171 2.86 -4.78 6.34
C VAL A 171 1.39 -4.58 6.01
N LEU A 172 0.85 -5.45 5.17
CA LEU A 172 -0.52 -5.42 4.67
C LEU A 172 -1.23 -6.73 5.01
N ASN A 173 -2.43 -6.63 5.56
CA ASN A 173 -3.34 -7.75 5.77
C ASN A 173 -4.63 -7.55 4.97
N ASN A 174 -4.69 -8.09 3.76
CA ASN A 174 -5.86 -8.04 2.89
C ASN A 174 -6.83 -9.22 3.13
N ASP A 175 -6.77 -9.82 4.32
CA ASP A 175 -7.70 -10.87 4.73
C ASP A 175 -8.90 -10.29 5.48
N ALA A 176 -10.02 -10.99 5.43
CA ALA A 176 -11.24 -10.67 6.17
C ALA A 176 -11.17 -11.08 7.66
N VAL A 177 -10.00 -11.52 8.13
CA VAL A 177 -9.75 -11.90 9.52
C VAL A 177 -8.44 -11.32 10.01
N SER A 178 -8.33 -11.15 11.31
CA SER A 178 -7.06 -10.78 11.94
C SER A 178 -6.00 -11.86 11.73
N ARG A 179 -4.77 -11.44 11.45
CA ARG A 179 -3.63 -12.33 11.20
C ARG A 179 -2.49 -12.00 12.16
N SER A 180 -1.93 -13.04 12.78
CA SER A 180 -0.71 -12.95 13.59
C SER A 180 0.41 -13.71 12.89
N VAL A 181 1.51 -13.02 12.59
CA VAL A 181 2.64 -13.59 11.83
C VAL A 181 3.95 -13.29 12.53
N GLU A 182 4.82 -14.30 12.60
CA GLU A 182 6.22 -14.12 12.96
C GLU A 182 7.06 -14.08 11.69
N MET A 183 7.75 -12.97 11.44
CA MET A 183 8.55 -12.74 10.23
C MET A 183 10.03 -12.60 10.56
N VAL A 184 10.90 -13.19 9.73
CA VAL A 184 12.35 -12.96 9.79
C VAL A 184 12.66 -11.67 9.04
N VAL A 185 13.14 -10.64 9.76
CA VAL A 185 13.33 -9.28 9.23
C VAL A 185 14.78 -8.82 9.15
N TRP A 186 15.73 -9.53 9.75
CA TRP A 186 17.15 -9.16 9.67
C TRP A 186 17.75 -9.22 8.25
N PRO A 187 17.28 -10.07 7.28
CA PRO A 187 17.87 -10.11 5.95
C PRO A 187 17.68 -8.84 5.14
N VAL A 188 16.76 -7.96 5.54
CA VAL A 188 16.55 -6.66 4.89
C VAL A 188 17.32 -5.52 5.56
N GLY A 189 18.35 -5.84 6.36
CA GLY A 189 19.25 -4.86 6.96
C GLY A 189 18.81 -4.36 8.34
N LEU A 190 17.74 -4.91 8.91
CA LEU A 190 17.36 -4.57 10.29
C LEU A 190 18.28 -5.27 11.30
N PRO A 191 18.69 -4.61 12.41
CA PRO A 191 19.37 -5.27 13.51
C PRO A 191 18.56 -6.43 14.07
N LYS A 192 19.26 -7.46 14.60
CA LYS A 192 18.59 -8.61 15.23
C LYS A 192 17.85 -8.22 16.51
N GLU A 193 18.31 -7.18 17.18
CA GLU A 193 17.69 -6.59 18.36
C GLU A 193 17.47 -5.11 18.06
N CYS A 194 16.22 -4.71 17.86
CA CYS A 194 15.88 -3.31 17.63
C CYS A 194 14.40 -3.04 17.92
N GLU A 195 14.04 -1.76 17.96
CA GLU A 195 12.67 -1.30 18.06
C GLU A 195 12.22 -0.67 16.74
N LEU A 196 10.99 -0.99 16.36
CA LEU A 196 10.29 -0.36 15.26
C LEU A 196 9.14 0.49 15.82
N GLU A 197 8.94 1.68 15.27
CA GLU A 197 7.87 2.58 15.64
C GLU A 197 6.81 2.62 14.54
N GLN A 198 5.56 2.43 14.91
CA GLN A 198 4.43 2.68 14.04
C GLN A 198 4.36 4.17 13.70
N ILE A 199 4.36 4.51 12.41
CA ILE A 199 4.12 5.87 11.92
C ILE A 199 2.77 6.00 11.22
N MET A 200 2.17 4.88 10.83
CA MET A 200 0.83 4.79 10.28
C MET A 200 0.26 3.40 10.56
N TYR A 201 -0.99 3.35 10.98
CA TYR A 201 -1.84 2.17 10.99
C TYR A 201 -3.19 2.50 10.38
N SER A 202 -3.69 1.68 9.47
CA SER A 202 -4.99 1.87 8.84
C SER A 202 -5.84 0.61 8.92
N HIS A 203 -7.15 0.79 8.99
CA HIS A 203 -8.17 -0.26 8.94
C HIS A 203 -9.47 0.31 8.35
N GLU A 204 -10.50 -0.49 8.16
CA GLU A 204 -11.74 -0.04 7.55
C GLU A 204 -12.36 1.18 8.26
N GLY A 205 -12.40 1.15 9.60
CA GLY A 205 -13.02 2.19 10.42
C GLY A 205 -12.20 3.47 10.62
N GLY A 206 -10.95 3.55 10.09
CA GLY A 206 -10.13 4.75 10.26
C GLY A 206 -8.63 4.51 10.10
N PHE A 207 -7.84 5.40 10.68
CA PHE A 207 -6.39 5.30 10.73
C PHE A 207 -5.83 5.95 11.99
N SER A 208 -4.58 5.65 12.32
CA SER A 208 -3.87 6.22 13.45
C SER A 208 -2.40 6.46 13.12
N THR A 209 -1.90 7.61 13.53
CA THR A 209 -0.48 7.96 13.53
C THR A 209 0.13 7.92 14.93
N ASN A 210 -0.64 7.46 15.93
CA ASN A 210 -0.13 7.30 17.27
C ASN A 210 1.02 6.30 17.28
N PRO A 211 2.17 6.64 17.89
CA PRO A 211 3.32 5.76 17.94
C PRO A 211 3.02 4.53 18.80
N VAL A 212 3.27 3.36 18.23
CA VAL A 212 3.28 2.08 18.91
C VAL A 212 4.64 1.44 18.65
N THR A 213 5.27 0.90 19.68
CA THR A 213 6.58 0.25 19.56
C THR A 213 6.41 -1.24 19.37
N TYR A 214 7.13 -1.78 18.38
CA TYR A 214 7.26 -3.21 18.10
C TYR A 214 8.72 -3.62 18.31
N GLU A 215 8.95 -4.72 19.01
CA GLU A 215 10.28 -5.25 19.28
C GLU A 215 10.68 -6.30 18.23
N VAL A 216 11.87 -6.18 17.68
CA VAL A 216 12.55 -7.23 16.92
C VAL A 216 13.48 -7.95 17.87
N LYS A 217 13.30 -9.28 18.00
CA LYS A 217 14.11 -10.15 18.88
C LYS A 217 14.68 -11.31 18.06
N GLY A 218 15.98 -11.53 18.16
CA GLY A 218 16.66 -12.57 17.38
C GLY A 218 16.49 -12.42 15.87
N GLY A 219 16.26 -11.18 15.39
CA GLY A 219 16.00 -10.89 13.98
C GLY A 219 14.59 -11.23 13.50
N LYS A 220 13.66 -11.43 14.43
CA LYS A 220 12.25 -11.77 14.15
C LYS A 220 11.30 -10.69 14.69
N LEU A 221 10.28 -10.39 13.91
CA LEU A 221 9.17 -9.53 14.28
C LEU A 221 7.89 -10.34 14.41
N ASN A 222 7.23 -10.26 15.56
CA ASN A 222 5.88 -10.76 15.76
C ASN A 222 4.89 -9.62 15.63
N ILE A 223 3.93 -9.74 14.72
CA ILE A 223 2.94 -8.71 14.47
C ILE A 223 1.55 -9.29 14.29
N THR A 224 0.55 -8.59 14.83
CA THR A 224 -0.87 -8.90 14.61
C THR A 224 -1.53 -7.72 13.93
N LEU A 225 -2.15 -7.97 12.79
CA LEU A 225 -2.96 -6.99 12.06
C LEU A 225 -4.42 -7.44 12.05
N THR A 226 -5.34 -6.49 12.21
CA THR A 226 -6.78 -6.74 12.05
C THR A 226 -7.11 -6.99 10.57
N GLU A 227 -8.35 -7.32 10.28
CA GLU A 227 -8.85 -7.47 8.92
C GLU A 227 -8.68 -6.19 8.10
N PHE A 228 -8.35 -6.33 6.82
CA PHE A 228 -8.20 -5.23 5.86
C PHE A 228 -7.43 -4.03 6.43
N SER A 229 -6.22 -4.29 6.91
CA SER A 229 -5.40 -3.28 7.58
C SER A 229 -3.97 -3.23 7.08
N ALA A 230 -3.35 -2.07 7.25
CA ALA A 230 -1.95 -1.86 6.91
C ALA A 230 -1.22 -1.11 8.02
N VAL A 231 0.07 -1.39 8.16
CA VAL A 231 0.95 -0.65 9.06
C VAL A 231 2.25 -0.27 8.38
N VAL A 232 2.74 0.92 8.68
CA VAL A 232 4.07 1.39 8.29
C VAL A 232 4.89 1.55 9.57
N LEU A 233 5.94 0.76 9.67
CA LEU A 233 6.86 0.74 10.80
C LEU A 233 8.19 1.37 10.39
N ARG A 234 8.74 2.23 11.22
CA ARG A 234 10.05 2.86 11.05
C ARG A 234 11.02 2.32 12.09
N LEU A 235 12.26 2.00 11.68
CA LEU A 235 13.32 1.69 12.62
C LEU A 235 13.57 2.92 13.52
N LYS A 236 13.48 2.73 14.84
CA LYS A 236 13.87 3.76 15.80
C LYS A 236 15.39 3.91 15.81
N GLU A 237 15.85 5.14 15.77
CA GLU A 237 17.26 5.44 15.98
C GLU A 237 17.64 5.03 17.42
N THR A 238 18.52 4.06 17.55
CA THR A 238 19.21 3.82 18.80
C THR A 238 20.22 4.94 19.00
N SER A 239 20.10 5.70 20.07
CA SER A 239 21.05 6.76 20.41
C SER A 239 22.46 6.17 20.50
N GLY A 240 23.27 6.37 19.46
CA GLY A 240 24.70 6.09 19.48
C GLY A 240 25.25 5.04 18.51
N GLU A 241 24.46 4.27 17.80
CA GLU A 241 24.97 3.38 16.76
C GLU A 241 24.58 3.89 15.38
N VAL A 242 25.60 4.30 14.61
CA VAL A 242 25.49 4.47 13.16
C VAL A 242 25.15 3.08 12.61
N LEU A 243 24.04 2.97 11.86
CA LEU A 243 23.70 1.75 11.13
C LEU A 243 24.96 1.23 10.43
N PRO A 244 25.32 -0.06 10.55
CA PRO A 244 26.50 -0.58 9.89
C PRO A 244 26.41 -0.23 8.41
N GLU A 245 27.51 0.28 7.83
CA GLU A 245 27.57 0.54 6.40
C GLU A 245 27.15 -0.74 5.68
N LEU A 246 25.97 -0.69 5.02
CA LEU A 246 25.57 -1.73 4.10
C LEU A 246 26.63 -1.71 2.97
N SER A 247 27.66 -2.52 3.11
CA SER A 247 28.61 -2.76 2.04
C SER A 247 27.82 -3.29 0.86
N LEU A 248 27.79 -2.50 -0.19
CA LEU A 248 27.29 -2.91 -1.50
C LEU A 248 28.09 -4.16 -1.92
N ILE A 249 27.44 -5.32 -1.93
CA ILE A 249 27.87 -6.48 -2.72
C ILE A 249 27.17 -6.38 -4.08
#